data_4b61ad463dd12362cde430eaf717ce87
#
_entry.id   4b61ad463dd12362cde430eaf717ce87
#
_cell.length_a   1.000
_cell.length_b   1.000
_cell.length_c   1.000
_cell.angle_alpha   90.00
_cell.angle_beta   90.00
_cell.angle_gamma   90.00
#
_symmetry.space_group_name_H-M   'P 1'
#
loop_
_entity.id
_entity.type
_entity.pdbx_description
1 polymer ?
#
loop_
_entity_poly.entity_id
_entity_poly.type
_entity_poly.pdbx_seq_one_letter_code
_entity_poly.pdbx_strand_id
1 'polypeptide(L)'
;GDVFLSQKNPSDGRVITALSDGLGSGIKAGVLATLTATMATRFIAADIPMRRAAEIIMNTLPVCKDRGISYATFTLVDIEPNNTVRIIEYDNPPYVLIRQETIIEPIRDITTIERKNKATAPKREAQLQYSRYAARPGDRLVFFSDGVTQSGMGSPNYPFGWGYENV
;
A
#
# COMPACT_ATOMS: atom_id res chain seq x y z
N GLY A 1 -5.49 11.62 4.43
CA GLY A 1 -4.32 11.83 5.28
C GLY A 1 -3.47 10.59 5.38
N ASP A 2 -2.19 10.76 5.13
CA ASP A 2 -1.22 9.67 5.00
C ASP A 2 -0.63 9.29 6.35
N VAL A 3 -0.41 8.00 6.53
CA VAL A 3 0.28 7.45 7.70
C VAL A 3 1.34 6.46 7.23
N PHE A 4 2.56 6.68 7.67
CA PHE A 4 3.67 5.76 7.48
C PHE A 4 4.10 5.17 8.81
N LEU A 5 4.13 3.85 8.90
CA LEU A 5 4.67 3.13 10.05
C LEU A 5 5.81 2.22 9.59
N SER A 6 6.87 2.17 10.38
CA SER A 6 7.99 1.26 10.16
C SER A 6 8.45 0.68 11.48
N GLN A 7 8.68 -0.61 11.51
CA GLN A 7 9.26 -1.30 12.66
C GLN A 7 10.36 -2.24 12.21
N LYS A 8 11.45 -2.25 12.96
CA LYS A 8 12.56 -3.17 12.79
C LYS A 8 12.64 -4.09 13.99
N ASN A 9 12.68 -5.40 13.75
CA ASN A 9 12.92 -6.36 14.80
C ASN A 9 14.42 -6.37 15.13
N PRO A 10 14.82 -6.00 16.35
CA PRO A 10 16.24 -5.94 16.71
C PRO A 10 16.91 -7.31 16.81
N SER A 11 16.15 -8.40 16.97
CA SER A 11 16.70 -9.75 17.14
C SER A 11 17.15 -10.38 15.82
N ASP A 12 16.46 -10.12 14.72
CA ASP A 12 16.73 -10.75 13.41
C ASP A 12 16.91 -9.76 12.26
N GLY A 13 16.63 -8.47 12.52
CA GLY A 13 16.77 -7.42 11.52
C GLY A 13 15.61 -7.29 10.54
N ARG A 14 14.54 -8.10 10.67
CA ARG A 14 13.32 -7.98 9.85
C ARG A 14 12.76 -6.58 9.93
N VAL A 15 12.39 -6.02 8.78
CA VAL A 15 11.76 -4.70 8.69
C VAL A 15 10.37 -4.83 8.08
N ILE A 16 9.38 -4.29 8.76
CA ILE A 16 8.00 -4.24 8.28
C ILE A 16 7.58 -2.79 8.21
N THR A 17 7.12 -2.35 7.04
CA THR A 17 6.64 -0.99 6.83
C THR A 17 5.25 -1.00 6.21
N ALA A 18 4.45 0.00 6.55
CA ALA A 18 3.14 0.23 5.94
C ALA A 18 2.96 1.72 5.67
N LEU A 19 2.56 2.04 4.45
CA LEU A 19 2.06 3.34 4.04
C LEU A 19 0.57 3.20 3.77
N SER A 20 -0.25 4.04 4.38
CA SER A 20 -1.69 4.07 4.16
C SER A 20 -2.17 5.49 3.96
N ASP A 21 -2.99 5.70 2.95
CA ASP A 21 -3.72 6.96 2.75
C ASP A 21 -5.20 6.76 3.03
N GLY A 22 -5.73 7.61 3.92
CA GLY A 22 -7.14 7.64 4.27
C GLY A 22 -7.95 8.50 3.31
N LEU A 23 -8.99 7.92 2.71
CA LEU A 23 -9.85 8.60 1.76
C LEU A 23 -10.49 9.87 2.35
N GLY A 24 -10.29 10.98 1.64
CA GLY A 24 -10.77 12.30 2.05
C GLY A 24 -9.79 13.03 2.97
N SER A 25 -10.29 13.95 3.75
CA SER A 25 -9.48 14.80 4.63
C SER A 25 -9.99 14.77 6.08
N GLY A 26 -9.15 15.28 6.98
CA GLY A 26 -9.51 15.46 8.37
C GLY A 26 -9.34 14.22 9.26
N ILE A 27 -9.92 14.28 10.44
CA ILE A 27 -9.70 13.31 11.52
C ILE A 27 -10.08 11.88 11.10
N LYS A 28 -11.21 11.71 10.40
CA LYS A 28 -11.69 10.38 9.99
C LYS A 28 -10.70 9.68 9.07
N ALA A 29 -10.18 10.39 8.07
CA ALA A 29 -9.18 9.84 7.13
C ALA A 29 -7.90 9.43 7.88
N GLY A 30 -7.39 10.30 8.75
CA GLY A 30 -6.21 10.00 9.57
C GLY A 30 -6.40 8.80 10.50
N VAL A 31 -7.55 8.67 11.15
CA VAL A 31 -7.86 7.52 12.02
C VAL A 31 -7.87 6.21 11.21
N LEU A 32 -8.51 6.21 10.04
CA LEU A 32 -8.61 5.02 9.20
C LEU A 32 -7.25 4.63 8.61
N ALA A 33 -6.44 5.59 8.18
CA ALA A 33 -5.08 5.34 7.72
C ALA A 33 -4.21 4.77 8.86
N THR A 34 -4.29 5.34 10.08
CA THR A 34 -3.57 4.85 11.25
C THR A 34 -3.98 3.43 11.61
N LEU A 35 -5.28 3.16 11.63
CA LEU A 35 -5.80 1.82 11.91
C LEU A 35 -5.29 0.81 10.88
N THR A 36 -5.36 1.14 9.59
CA THR A 36 -4.90 0.31 8.49
C THR A 36 -3.41 -0.03 8.62
N ALA A 37 -2.56 1.00 8.77
CA ALA A 37 -1.12 0.81 8.88
C ALA A 37 -0.75 0.01 10.16
N THR A 38 -1.44 0.26 11.28
CA THR A 38 -1.22 -0.47 12.52
C THR A 38 -1.63 -1.93 12.40
N MET A 39 -2.81 -2.24 11.86
CA MET A 39 -3.24 -3.62 11.63
C MET A 39 -2.27 -4.34 10.70
N ALA A 40 -1.86 -3.69 9.60
CA ALA A 40 -0.95 -4.28 8.62
C ALA A 40 0.39 -4.68 9.25
N THR A 41 1.05 -3.76 9.95
CA THR A 41 2.34 -4.03 10.59
C THR A 41 2.24 -5.09 11.69
N ARG A 42 1.17 -5.06 12.50
CA ARG A 42 0.97 -6.03 13.58
C ARG A 42 0.66 -7.44 13.07
N PHE A 43 -0.15 -7.57 12.03
CA PHE A 43 -0.48 -8.89 11.45
C PHE A 43 0.76 -9.54 10.84
N ILE A 44 1.58 -8.80 10.12
CA ILE A 44 2.82 -9.34 9.55
C ILE A 44 3.83 -9.69 10.65
N ALA A 45 3.96 -8.85 11.68
CA ALA A 45 4.83 -9.15 12.82
C ALA A 45 4.38 -10.40 13.60
N ALA A 46 3.09 -10.75 13.55
CA ALA A 46 2.52 -11.98 14.11
C ALA A 46 2.52 -13.15 13.12
N ASP A 47 3.30 -13.05 12.03
CA ASP A 47 3.45 -14.08 10.99
C ASP A 47 2.13 -14.47 10.27
N ILE A 48 1.12 -13.60 10.28
CA ILE A 48 -0.06 -13.79 9.44
C ILE A 48 0.37 -13.64 7.98
N PRO A 49 0.02 -14.60 7.09
CA PRO A 49 0.34 -14.49 5.68
C PRO A 49 -0.15 -13.16 5.09
N MET A 50 0.71 -12.48 4.33
CA MET A 50 0.48 -11.10 3.87
C MET A 50 -0.85 -10.92 3.13
N ARG A 51 -1.23 -11.87 2.26
CA ARG A 51 -2.53 -11.86 1.57
C ARG A 51 -3.70 -11.95 2.55
N ARG A 52 -3.56 -12.81 3.56
CA ARG A 52 -4.60 -12.97 4.59
C ARG A 52 -4.74 -11.73 5.46
N ALA A 53 -3.62 -11.10 5.82
CA ALA A 53 -3.62 -9.82 6.52
C ALA A 53 -4.36 -8.74 5.72
N ALA A 54 -4.06 -8.62 4.43
CA ALA A 54 -4.74 -7.69 3.54
C ALA A 54 -6.24 -7.95 3.43
N GLU A 55 -6.65 -9.22 3.28
CA GLU A 55 -8.08 -9.59 3.27
C GLU A 55 -8.79 -9.19 4.56
N ILE A 56 -8.18 -9.43 5.72
CA ILE A 56 -8.75 -9.06 7.02
C ILE A 56 -8.91 -7.55 7.10
N ILE A 57 -7.88 -6.79 6.74
CA ILE A 57 -7.90 -5.33 6.74
C ILE A 57 -9.04 -4.83 5.85
N MET A 58 -9.12 -5.29 4.62
CA MET A 58 -10.12 -4.86 3.65
C MET A 58 -11.55 -5.21 4.06
N ASN A 59 -11.75 -6.34 4.76
CA ASN A 59 -13.07 -6.72 5.28
C ASN A 59 -13.44 -6.00 6.58
N THR A 60 -12.47 -5.47 7.31
CA THR A 60 -12.67 -4.73 8.57
C THR A 60 -12.93 -3.24 8.32
N LEU A 61 -12.25 -2.67 7.31
CA LEU A 61 -12.40 -1.27 6.99
C LEU A 61 -13.77 -0.97 6.39
N PRO A 62 -14.40 0.15 6.77
CA PRO A 62 -15.62 0.59 6.12
C PRO A 62 -15.38 0.90 4.65
N VAL A 63 -16.44 0.80 3.86
CA VAL A 63 -16.44 1.12 2.42
C VAL A 63 -17.16 2.43 2.20
N CYS A 64 -16.58 3.31 1.39
CA CYS A 64 -17.25 4.51 0.93
C CYS A 64 -18.43 4.13 0.02
N LYS A 65 -19.65 4.50 0.42
CA LYS A 65 -20.86 4.16 -0.33
C LYS A 65 -20.87 4.76 -1.73
N ASP A 66 -20.31 5.96 -1.87
CA ASP A 66 -20.33 6.71 -3.12
C ASP A 66 -19.31 6.22 -4.15
N ARG A 67 -18.15 5.75 -3.68
CA ARG A 67 -17.03 5.34 -4.53
C ARG A 67 -16.83 3.83 -4.61
N GLY A 68 -17.46 3.05 -3.73
CA GLY A 68 -17.33 1.59 -3.69
C GLY A 68 -15.92 1.07 -3.31
N ILE A 69 -15.03 1.94 -2.83
CA ILE A 69 -13.65 1.60 -2.41
C ILE A 69 -13.51 1.65 -0.90
N SER A 70 -12.48 1.01 -0.34
CA SER A 70 -12.13 1.16 1.07
C SER A 70 -11.82 2.61 1.41
N TYR A 71 -12.08 2.99 2.66
CA TYR A 71 -11.70 4.31 3.15
C TYR A 71 -10.19 4.50 3.37
N ALA A 72 -9.38 3.50 3.11
CA ALA A 72 -7.93 3.63 3.12
C ALA A 72 -7.30 2.73 2.06
N THR A 73 -6.28 3.24 1.40
CA THR A 73 -5.36 2.52 0.54
C THR A 73 -4.17 2.04 1.37
N PHE A 74 -3.36 1.12 0.86
CA PHE A 74 -2.13 0.76 1.55
C PHE A 74 -1.07 0.14 0.64
N THR A 75 0.18 0.36 1.01
CA THR A 75 1.34 -0.41 0.57
C THR A 75 2.01 -0.99 1.80
N LEU A 76 2.13 -2.31 1.84
CA LEU A 76 2.75 -3.05 2.94
C LEU A 76 4.01 -3.74 2.42
N VAL A 77 5.13 -3.51 3.08
CA VAL A 77 6.44 -4.07 2.74
C VAL A 77 6.98 -4.86 3.92
N ASP A 78 7.42 -6.07 3.65
CA ASP A 78 8.06 -6.97 4.60
C ASP A 78 9.43 -7.39 4.06
N ILE A 79 10.48 -6.98 4.72
CA ILE A 79 11.87 -7.31 4.40
C ILE A 79 12.33 -8.35 5.40
N GLU A 80 12.44 -9.60 4.94
CA GLU A 80 12.85 -10.73 5.78
C GLU A 80 14.37 -10.72 6.01
N PRO A 81 14.85 -11.37 7.10
CA PRO A 81 16.29 -11.47 7.40
C PRO A 81 17.12 -12.09 6.28
N ASN A 82 16.51 -12.93 5.44
CA ASN A 82 17.14 -13.58 4.29
C ASN A 82 17.17 -12.71 3.01
N ASN A 83 16.91 -11.41 3.14
CA ASN A 83 16.79 -10.45 2.04
C ASN A 83 15.62 -10.70 1.08
N THR A 84 14.66 -11.54 1.40
CA THR A 84 13.42 -11.63 0.65
C THR A 84 12.56 -10.42 0.99
N VAL A 85 12.11 -9.70 -0.03
CA VAL A 85 11.17 -8.59 0.07
C VAL A 85 9.83 -9.06 -0.46
N ARG A 86 8.78 -8.87 0.34
CA ARG A 86 7.38 -9.12 -0.02
C ARG A 86 6.62 -7.81 0.06
N ILE A 87 5.83 -7.54 -0.95
CA ILE A 87 5.06 -6.30 -1.05
C ILE A 87 3.65 -6.63 -1.44
N ILE A 88 2.69 -5.97 -0.80
CA ILE A 88 1.30 -5.98 -1.21
C ILE A 88 0.78 -4.54 -1.29
N GLU A 89 0.10 -4.23 -2.37
CA GLU A 89 -0.43 -2.91 -2.67
C GLU A 89 -1.94 -2.99 -2.90
N TYR A 90 -2.65 -2.05 -2.32
CA TYR A 90 -4.06 -1.81 -2.55
C TYR A 90 -4.29 -0.34 -2.86
N ASP A 91 -4.63 -0.04 -4.12
CA ASP A 91 -5.08 1.27 -4.63
C ASP A 91 -4.09 2.44 -4.37
N ASN A 92 -2.83 2.14 -4.05
CA ASN A 92 -1.72 3.09 -4.07
C ASN A 92 -1.02 3.08 -5.44
N PRO A 93 -0.30 4.15 -5.81
CA PRO A 93 0.58 4.10 -6.96
C PRO A 93 1.58 2.94 -6.85
N PRO A 94 1.92 2.26 -7.96
CA PRO A 94 2.87 1.16 -7.94
C PRO A 94 4.23 1.58 -7.40
N TYR A 95 4.84 0.75 -6.57
CA TYR A 95 6.20 1.00 -6.11
C TYR A 95 7.23 0.91 -7.24
N VAL A 96 8.35 1.59 -7.09
CA VAL A 96 9.49 1.57 -7.98
C VAL A 96 10.67 0.86 -7.31
N LEU A 97 11.25 -0.13 -7.98
CA LEU A 97 12.49 -0.78 -7.57
C LEU A 97 13.63 -0.28 -8.46
N ILE A 98 14.64 0.33 -7.84
CA ILE A 98 15.83 0.82 -8.54
C ILE A 98 17.00 -0.06 -8.14
N ARG A 99 17.68 -0.63 -9.13
CA ARG A 99 18.87 -1.47 -9.00
C ARG A 99 19.93 -0.99 -9.97
N GLN A 100 21.12 -0.65 -9.46
CA GLN A 100 22.21 -0.16 -10.30
C GLN A 100 21.76 0.97 -11.27
N GLU A 101 21.03 1.96 -10.71
CA GLU A 101 20.50 3.12 -11.45
C GLU A 101 19.47 2.77 -12.54
N THR A 102 18.98 1.53 -12.57
CA THR A 102 17.97 1.07 -13.53
C THR A 102 16.69 0.71 -12.79
N ILE A 103 15.55 1.11 -13.36
CA ILE A 103 14.24 0.69 -12.86
C ILE A 103 14.02 -0.77 -13.24
N ILE A 104 13.69 -1.58 -12.23
CA ILE A 104 13.37 -3.00 -12.39
C ILE A 104 11.85 -3.15 -12.31
N GLU A 105 11.25 -3.70 -13.36
CA GLU A 105 9.84 -4.03 -13.37
C GLU A 105 9.59 -5.30 -12.55
N PRO A 106 8.85 -5.21 -11.44
CA PRO A 106 8.54 -6.39 -10.64
C PRO A 106 7.46 -7.25 -11.29
N ILE A 107 7.55 -8.56 -11.07
CA ILE A 107 6.44 -9.46 -11.37
C ILE A 107 5.37 -9.28 -10.29
N ARG A 108 4.15 -8.90 -10.69
CA ARG A 108 3.01 -8.69 -9.81
C ARG A 108 1.93 -9.74 -10.04
N ASP A 109 1.55 -10.42 -8.97
CA ASP A 109 0.35 -11.26 -8.94
C ASP A 109 -0.84 -10.40 -8.54
N ILE A 110 -1.85 -10.35 -9.41
CA ILE A 110 -3.09 -9.62 -9.14
C ILE A 110 -4.11 -10.61 -8.57
N THR A 111 -4.61 -10.32 -7.38
CA THR A 111 -5.66 -11.11 -6.74
C THR A 111 -6.89 -10.23 -6.51
N THR A 112 -8.03 -10.68 -7.00
CA THR A 112 -9.32 -10.04 -6.72
C THR A 112 -9.84 -10.51 -5.36
N ILE A 113 -10.22 -9.58 -4.50
CA ILE A 113 -10.85 -9.88 -3.21
C ILE A 113 -12.34 -9.61 -3.30
N GLU A 114 -13.13 -10.64 -3.05
CA GLU A 114 -14.56 -10.50 -2.83
C GLU A 114 -14.82 -9.95 -1.43
N ARG A 115 -15.47 -8.81 -1.35
CA ARG A 115 -15.91 -8.24 -0.07
C ARG A 115 -17.19 -8.91 0.40
N LYS A 116 -17.20 -9.32 1.67
CA LYS A 116 -18.35 -9.98 2.30
C LYS A 116 -19.56 -9.06 2.49
N ASN A 117 -19.36 -7.74 2.56
CA ASN A 117 -20.44 -6.76 2.75
C ASN A 117 -20.98 -6.27 1.40
N LYS A 118 -21.84 -7.09 0.77
CA LYS A 118 -22.46 -6.84 -0.55
C LYS A 118 -23.61 -5.81 -0.56
N ALA A 119 -23.90 -5.14 0.52
CA ALA A 119 -25.22 -4.55 0.70
C ALA A 119 -25.43 -3.16 0.11
N THR A 120 -24.66 -2.58 -0.79
CA THR A 120 -25.07 -1.31 -1.47
C THR A 120 -24.00 -0.59 -2.31
N ALA A 121 -22.87 -1.20 -2.64
CA ALA A 121 -21.88 -0.51 -3.49
C ALA A 121 -21.85 -1.12 -4.91
N PRO A 122 -21.65 -0.33 -5.98
CA PRO A 122 -21.37 -0.85 -7.30
C PRO A 122 -20.13 -1.76 -7.21
N LYS A 123 -20.18 -2.89 -7.92
CA LYS A 123 -19.17 -3.96 -7.91
C LYS A 123 -17.82 -3.48 -8.46
N ARG A 124 -17.10 -2.63 -7.76
CA ARG A 124 -15.68 -2.46 -8.04
C ARG A 124 -14.95 -3.54 -7.25
N GLU A 125 -14.52 -4.57 -7.97
CA GLU A 125 -13.69 -5.61 -7.40
C GLU A 125 -12.40 -4.99 -6.85
N ALA A 126 -12.10 -5.27 -5.59
CA ALA A 126 -10.88 -4.80 -4.98
C ALA A 126 -9.72 -5.68 -5.46
N GLN A 127 -8.73 -5.09 -6.11
CA GLN A 127 -7.55 -5.79 -6.59
C GLN A 127 -6.39 -5.54 -5.65
N LEU A 128 -5.79 -6.62 -5.17
CA LEU A 128 -4.51 -6.61 -4.50
C LEU A 128 -3.39 -6.96 -5.47
N GLN A 129 -2.33 -6.21 -5.47
CA GLN A 129 -1.12 -6.51 -6.20
C GLN A 129 -0.08 -7.04 -5.21
N TYR A 130 0.36 -8.28 -5.43
CA TYR A 130 1.40 -8.92 -4.62
C TYR A 130 2.66 -9.11 -5.46
N SER A 131 3.81 -8.81 -4.88
CA SER A 131 5.10 -9.09 -5.49
C SER A 131 6.11 -9.58 -4.46
N ARG A 132 7.11 -10.31 -4.96
CA ARG A 132 8.21 -10.85 -4.17
C ARG A 132 9.48 -10.80 -4.98
N TYR A 133 10.58 -10.36 -4.34
CA TYR A 133 11.89 -10.40 -4.97
C TYR A 133 12.99 -10.60 -3.91
N ALA A 134 14.17 -11.01 -4.37
CA ALA A 134 15.38 -11.07 -3.55
C ALA A 134 16.10 -9.72 -3.64
N ALA A 135 16.19 -9.02 -2.51
CA ALA A 135 16.92 -7.76 -2.44
C ALA A 135 18.43 -7.97 -2.61
N ARG A 136 19.07 -7.02 -3.25
CA ARG A 136 20.53 -6.95 -3.41
C ARG A 136 21.08 -5.71 -2.73
N PRO A 137 22.32 -5.73 -2.26
CA PRO A 137 22.95 -4.52 -1.74
C PRO A 137 22.89 -3.38 -2.75
N GLY A 138 22.44 -2.20 -2.29
CA GLY A 138 22.27 -1.02 -3.14
C GLY A 138 20.89 -0.89 -3.80
N ASP A 139 20.00 -1.88 -3.70
CA ASP A 139 18.60 -1.73 -4.13
C ASP A 139 17.92 -0.58 -3.37
N ARG A 140 17.13 0.18 -4.08
CA ARG A 140 16.25 1.21 -3.52
C ARG A 140 14.82 0.87 -3.86
N LEU A 141 13.98 0.77 -2.83
CA LEU A 141 12.54 0.60 -2.96
C LEU A 141 11.87 1.93 -2.63
N VAL A 142 11.16 2.48 -3.61
CA VAL A 142 10.42 3.75 -3.46
C VAL A 142 8.94 3.46 -3.58
N PHE A 143 8.16 3.83 -2.58
CA PHE A 143 6.71 3.74 -2.59
C PHE A 143 6.09 4.98 -1.95
N PHE A 144 4.95 5.39 -2.46
CA PHE A 144 4.34 6.67 -2.16
C PHE A 144 2.82 6.61 -2.28
N SER A 145 2.13 7.59 -1.70
CA SER A 145 0.69 7.79 -1.87
C SER A 145 0.40 8.60 -3.14
N ASP A 146 -0.87 8.67 -3.52
CA ASP A 146 -1.32 9.44 -4.68
C ASP A 146 -1.06 10.96 -4.55
N GLY A 147 -0.85 11.46 -3.33
CA GLY A 147 -0.46 12.85 -3.09
C GLY A 147 0.82 13.27 -3.83
N VAL A 148 1.72 12.32 -4.13
CA VAL A 148 2.92 12.60 -4.95
C VAL A 148 2.53 12.75 -6.42
N THR A 149 1.81 11.81 -6.98
CA THR A 149 1.40 11.84 -8.40
C THR A 149 0.37 12.93 -8.70
N GLN A 150 -0.43 13.31 -7.71
CA GLN A 150 -1.43 14.39 -7.81
C GLN A 150 -0.86 15.77 -7.43
N SER A 151 0.42 15.85 -7.10
CA SER A 151 1.06 17.13 -6.75
C SER A 151 0.85 18.15 -7.84
N GLY A 152 0.44 19.38 -7.47
CA GLY A 152 0.15 20.47 -8.40
C GLY A 152 -1.13 20.31 -9.21
N MET A 153 -1.97 19.31 -8.96
CA MET A 153 -3.23 19.08 -9.66
C MET A 153 -4.09 20.36 -9.69
N GLY A 154 -4.61 20.68 -10.88
CA GLY A 154 -5.42 21.88 -11.11
C GLY A 154 -4.61 23.15 -11.36
N SER A 155 -3.28 23.10 -11.27
CA SER A 155 -2.42 24.22 -11.67
C SER A 155 -2.28 24.30 -13.21
N PRO A 156 -1.95 25.47 -13.78
CA PRO A 156 -1.75 25.60 -15.22
C PRO A 156 -0.68 24.67 -15.80
N ASN A 157 0.36 24.36 -15.01
CA ASN A 157 1.46 23.48 -15.42
C ASN A 157 1.16 22.00 -15.25
N TYR A 158 0.29 21.66 -14.29
CA TYR A 158 -0.04 20.29 -13.94
C TYR A 158 -1.56 20.12 -13.76
N PRO A 159 -2.36 20.23 -14.84
CA PRO A 159 -3.83 20.18 -14.75
C PRO A 159 -4.34 18.84 -14.19
N PHE A 160 -3.60 17.75 -14.41
CA PHE A 160 -3.92 16.40 -13.94
C PHE A 160 -2.98 15.91 -12.83
N GLY A 161 -2.16 16.78 -12.25
CA GLY A 161 -1.12 16.43 -11.29
C GLY A 161 0.24 16.18 -11.96
N TRP A 162 1.26 15.92 -11.12
CA TRP A 162 2.63 15.71 -11.58
C TRP A 162 2.79 14.43 -12.43
N GLY A 163 1.98 13.42 -12.13
CA GLY A 163 1.96 12.15 -12.86
C GLY A 163 2.99 11.15 -12.36
N TYR A 164 2.70 9.86 -12.61
CA TYR A 164 3.58 8.76 -12.21
C TYR A 164 4.90 8.75 -13.01
N GLU A 165 4.85 9.13 -14.27
CA GLU A 165 6.02 9.14 -15.17
C GLU A 165 7.11 10.13 -14.73
N ASN A 166 6.77 11.07 -13.87
CA ASN A 166 7.71 12.08 -13.36
C ASN A 166 8.32 11.71 -12.00
N VAL A 167 7.85 10.61 -11.37
CA VAL A 167 8.39 10.11 -10.11
C VAL A 167 9.65 9.30 -10.36
#